data_85ddd1bbca4a681b265ea9aa24d0665a
#
_entry.id   85ddd1bbca4a681b265ea9aa24d0665a
#
_cell.length_a   1.000
_cell.length_b   1.000
_cell.length_c   1.000
_cell.angle_alpha   90.00
_cell.angle_beta   90.00
_cell.angle_gamma   90.00
#
_symmetry.space_group_name_H-M   'P 1'
#
loop_
_entity.id
_entity.type
_entity.pdbx_description
1 polymer ?
#
loop_
_entity_poly.entity_id
_entity_poly.type
_entity_poly.pdbx_seq_one_letter_code
_entity_poly.pdbx_strand_id
1 'polypeptide(L)'
;ANHQSFDDINNLESAKNAPLQFLQLNPPPCFFNQVQRVPEIFKALKISVDSRSEKGLYWLSGSQKLSLMSQVSDALPGRLMNFELWPFSIYEIAGKGLEQKPYLPSFSLSSNLPILDPADTWNAVFQGFWPELKKATETERSWFFRSLVDLYLSRDVRSLSGIEKFDEFEKFLITIARRVSQELRLQEIAKEVGVSQPTVKRWLSIAEASGIIHLLRPYAHN
;
A
#
# COMPACT_ATOMS: atom_id res chain seq x y z
N ALA A 1 -0.04 -6.40 24.20
CA ALA A 1 -1.22 -6.39 23.34
C ALA A 1 -1.46 -7.80 22.82
N ASN A 2 -2.71 -8.24 22.83
CA ASN A 2 -3.10 -9.53 22.26
C ASN A 2 -2.96 -9.45 20.74
N HIS A 3 -2.44 -10.51 20.09
CA HIS A 3 -2.22 -10.54 18.64
C HIS A 3 -2.86 -11.79 18.06
N GLN A 4 -3.73 -11.59 17.05
CA GLN A 4 -4.39 -12.66 16.33
C GLN A 4 -4.19 -12.48 14.83
N SER A 5 -3.86 -13.56 14.13
CA SER A 5 -3.76 -13.56 12.66
C SER A 5 -4.87 -14.39 12.05
N PHE A 6 -5.48 -13.85 11.01
CA PHE A 6 -6.45 -14.61 10.19
C PHE A 6 -5.78 -15.44 9.08
N ASP A 7 -4.46 -15.58 9.11
CA ASP A 7 -3.77 -16.67 8.42
C ASP A 7 -3.91 -18.00 9.18
N ASP A 8 -4.13 -17.93 10.52
CA ASP A 8 -4.54 -19.08 11.31
C ASP A 8 -6.00 -19.45 10.98
N ILE A 9 -6.21 -20.70 10.58
CA ILE A 9 -7.51 -21.18 10.13
C ILE A 9 -8.55 -21.21 11.25
N ASN A 10 -8.13 -21.49 12.50
CA ASN A 10 -9.06 -21.54 13.64
C ASN A 10 -9.54 -20.13 13.98
N ASN A 11 -8.66 -19.13 13.96
CA ASN A 11 -9.02 -17.74 14.15
C ASN A 11 -9.95 -17.26 13.02
N LEU A 12 -9.62 -17.62 11.77
CA LEU A 12 -10.41 -17.27 10.59
C LEU A 12 -11.83 -17.80 10.70
N GLU A 13 -11.99 -19.09 10.97
CA GLU A 13 -13.30 -19.73 11.08
C GLU A 13 -14.10 -19.24 12.30
N SER A 14 -13.46 -19.11 13.44
CA SER A 14 -14.09 -18.58 14.65
C SER A 14 -14.61 -17.16 14.44
N ALA A 15 -13.81 -16.29 13.84
CA ALA A 15 -14.18 -14.91 13.58
C ALA A 15 -15.27 -14.78 12.49
N LYS A 16 -15.29 -15.66 11.48
CA LYS A 16 -16.36 -15.71 10.47
C LYS A 16 -17.67 -16.17 11.05
N ASN A 17 -17.66 -17.27 11.82
CA ASN A 17 -18.86 -17.90 12.31
C ASN A 17 -19.49 -17.15 13.50
N ALA A 18 -18.68 -16.59 14.39
CA ALA A 18 -19.12 -15.91 15.61
C ALA A 18 -18.28 -14.66 15.93
N PRO A 19 -18.32 -13.58 15.09
CA PRO A 19 -17.43 -12.45 15.22
C PRO A 19 -17.52 -11.71 16.55
N LEU A 20 -18.70 -11.57 17.14
CA LEU A 20 -18.88 -10.94 18.44
C LEU A 20 -18.26 -11.77 19.57
N GLN A 21 -18.46 -13.10 19.55
CA GLN A 21 -17.85 -13.99 20.52
C GLN A 21 -16.32 -14.01 20.38
N PHE A 22 -15.82 -13.99 19.14
CA PHE A 22 -14.40 -13.90 18.86
C PHE A 22 -13.77 -12.63 19.50
N LEU A 23 -14.43 -11.47 19.39
CA LEU A 23 -13.98 -10.25 20.03
C LEU A 23 -14.06 -10.30 21.55
N GLN A 24 -15.04 -10.99 22.13
CA GLN A 24 -15.13 -11.20 23.58
C GLN A 24 -13.97 -12.06 24.12
N LEU A 25 -13.54 -13.07 23.36
CA LEU A 25 -12.38 -13.91 23.69
C LEU A 25 -11.05 -13.20 23.45
N ASN A 26 -11.05 -12.16 22.62
CA ASN A 26 -9.88 -11.35 22.28
C ASN A 26 -10.12 -9.87 22.63
N PRO A 27 -10.19 -9.55 23.94
CA PRO A 27 -10.51 -8.20 24.39
C PRO A 27 -9.41 -7.21 23.99
N PRO A 28 -9.79 -5.92 23.85
CA PRO A 28 -8.82 -4.86 23.55
C PRO A 28 -7.84 -4.63 24.75
N PRO A 29 -6.63 -4.11 24.49
CA PRO A 29 -6.10 -3.78 23.19
C PRO A 29 -5.66 -5.03 22.41
N CYS A 30 -6.16 -5.17 21.18
CA CYS A 30 -5.86 -6.33 20.34
C CYS A 30 -5.44 -5.90 18.93
N PHE A 31 -4.47 -6.62 18.36
CA PHE A 31 -3.99 -6.48 17.00
C PHE A 31 -4.50 -7.64 16.14
N PHE A 32 -5.22 -7.34 15.06
CA PHE A 32 -5.72 -8.32 14.10
C PHE A 32 -4.97 -8.18 12.77
N ASN A 33 -4.31 -9.26 12.35
CA ASN A 33 -3.59 -9.32 11.10
C ASN A 33 -4.43 -10.00 10.01
N GLN A 34 -4.31 -9.50 8.75
CA GLN A 34 -5.02 -9.99 7.56
C GLN A 34 -6.55 -9.89 7.67
N VAL A 35 -7.04 -8.76 8.21
CA VAL A 35 -8.47 -8.57 8.51
C VAL A 35 -9.37 -8.59 7.27
N GLN A 36 -8.84 -8.33 6.07
CA GLN A 36 -9.60 -8.40 4.82
C GLN A 36 -10.14 -9.81 4.53
N ARG A 37 -9.61 -10.84 5.20
CA ARG A 37 -10.07 -12.23 5.06
C ARG A 37 -11.37 -12.51 5.83
N VAL A 38 -11.78 -11.61 6.73
CA VAL A 38 -12.96 -11.74 7.60
C VAL A 38 -13.78 -10.44 7.57
N PRO A 39 -14.49 -10.13 6.48
CA PRO A 39 -15.32 -8.92 6.38
C PRO A 39 -16.38 -8.81 7.49
N GLU A 40 -16.85 -9.93 8.00
CA GLU A 40 -17.87 -10.04 9.05
C GLU A 40 -17.42 -9.38 10.36
N ILE A 41 -16.12 -9.35 10.63
CA ILE A 41 -15.56 -8.80 11.87
C ILE A 41 -15.77 -7.29 11.98
N PHE A 42 -15.84 -6.56 10.85
CA PHE A 42 -15.95 -5.10 10.88
C PHE A 42 -17.25 -4.62 11.54
N LYS A 43 -18.36 -5.36 11.35
CA LYS A 43 -19.62 -5.05 12.02
C LYS A 43 -19.53 -5.27 13.53
N ALA A 44 -18.86 -6.34 13.95
CA ALA A 44 -18.65 -6.66 15.34
C ALA A 44 -17.71 -5.64 15.99
N LEU A 45 -16.63 -5.24 15.31
CA LEU A 45 -15.72 -4.19 15.74
C LEU A 45 -16.44 -2.86 15.94
N LYS A 46 -17.37 -2.49 15.04
CA LYS A 46 -18.19 -1.30 15.18
C LYS A 46 -18.98 -1.32 16.49
N ILE A 47 -19.67 -2.43 16.76
CA ILE A 47 -20.47 -2.58 18.00
C ILE A 47 -19.56 -2.48 19.22
N SER A 48 -18.41 -3.14 19.21
CA SER A 48 -17.45 -3.11 20.32
C SER A 48 -16.87 -1.72 20.56
N VAL A 49 -16.54 -0.98 19.50
CA VAL A 49 -16.00 0.38 19.62
C VAL A 49 -17.07 1.38 20.06
N ASP A 50 -18.30 1.27 19.52
CA ASP A 50 -19.41 2.17 19.88
C ASP A 50 -19.88 2.01 21.32
N SER A 51 -19.65 0.85 21.94
CA SER A 51 -19.98 0.59 23.34
C SER A 51 -18.93 1.11 24.34
N ARG A 52 -17.84 1.72 23.87
CA ARG A 52 -16.70 2.18 24.70
C ARG A 52 -16.32 3.61 24.35
N SER A 53 -15.73 4.31 25.31
CA SER A 53 -15.24 5.69 25.16
C SER A 53 -13.76 5.76 24.79
N GLU A 54 -13.01 4.68 25.02
CA GLU A 54 -11.58 4.63 24.81
C GLU A 54 -11.26 4.57 23.32
N LYS A 55 -10.08 5.08 22.93
CA LYS A 55 -9.54 5.03 21.58
C LYS A 55 -8.38 4.03 21.50
N GLY A 56 -8.03 3.61 20.28
CA GLY A 56 -6.92 2.70 20.06
C GLY A 56 -7.17 1.28 20.55
N LEU A 57 -8.43 0.88 20.65
CA LEU A 57 -8.85 -0.43 21.13
C LEU A 57 -8.35 -1.57 20.25
N TYR A 58 -8.40 -1.38 18.92
CA TYR A 58 -8.03 -2.39 17.96
C TYR A 58 -7.08 -1.81 16.92
N TRP A 59 -6.08 -2.62 16.58
CA TRP A 59 -5.16 -2.36 15.49
C TRP A 59 -5.42 -3.38 14.40
N LEU A 60 -5.59 -2.93 13.18
CA LEU A 60 -5.96 -3.77 12.05
C LEU A 60 -4.88 -3.66 10.99
N SER A 61 -4.43 -4.79 10.44
CA SER A 61 -3.53 -4.80 9.29
C SER A 61 -4.03 -5.72 8.19
N GLY A 62 -3.64 -5.39 6.97
CA GLY A 62 -3.92 -6.20 5.80
C GLY A 62 -3.03 -5.79 4.63
N SER A 63 -2.70 -6.75 3.79
CA SER A 63 -1.83 -6.57 2.62
C SER A 63 -2.55 -6.05 1.39
N GLN A 64 -3.89 -6.10 1.35
CA GLN A 64 -4.72 -5.69 0.21
C GLN A 64 -5.37 -4.33 0.47
N LYS A 65 -4.63 -3.25 0.21
CA LYS A 65 -5.05 -1.88 0.51
C LYS A 65 -6.44 -1.54 -0.04
N LEU A 66 -6.69 -1.79 -1.31
CA LEU A 66 -7.95 -1.40 -1.97
C LEU A 66 -9.15 -2.19 -1.45
N SER A 67 -9.02 -3.52 -1.33
CA SER A 67 -10.06 -4.39 -0.78
C SER A 67 -10.36 -4.05 0.67
N LEU A 68 -9.32 -3.87 1.49
CA LEU A 68 -9.47 -3.52 2.89
C LEU A 68 -10.16 -2.17 3.07
N MET A 69 -9.71 -1.14 2.35
CA MET A 69 -10.26 0.21 2.47
C MET A 69 -11.73 0.30 2.05
N SER A 70 -12.15 -0.43 1.01
CA SER A 70 -13.55 -0.53 0.63
C SER A 70 -14.40 -1.09 1.77
N GLN A 71 -14.02 -2.26 2.31
CA GLN A 71 -14.76 -2.93 3.38
C GLN A 71 -14.82 -2.10 4.66
N VAL A 72 -13.73 -1.46 5.02
CA VAL A 72 -13.61 -0.66 6.25
C VAL A 72 -14.38 0.65 6.15
N SER A 73 -14.32 1.34 5.00
CA SER A 73 -15.04 2.60 4.79
C SER A 73 -16.54 2.45 4.94
N ASP A 74 -17.08 1.31 4.49
CA ASP A 74 -18.50 1.02 4.60
C ASP A 74 -18.93 0.63 6.03
N ALA A 75 -18.04 -0.06 6.76
CA ALA A 75 -18.37 -0.62 8.07
C ALA A 75 -18.06 0.31 9.24
N LEU A 76 -16.97 1.11 9.17
CA LEU A 76 -16.41 1.88 10.29
C LEU A 76 -16.27 3.40 10.00
N PRO A 77 -17.26 4.09 9.42
CA PRO A 77 -17.14 5.50 9.11
C PRO A 77 -16.89 6.34 10.36
N GLY A 78 -15.84 7.19 10.33
CA GLY A 78 -15.49 8.08 11.44
C GLY A 78 -14.88 7.41 12.68
N ARG A 79 -14.65 6.11 12.66
CA ARG A 79 -14.11 5.31 13.78
C ARG A 79 -12.71 4.76 13.55
N LEU A 80 -12.15 5.05 12.38
CA LEU A 80 -10.86 4.52 11.95
C LEU A 80 -9.88 5.65 11.69
N MET A 81 -8.63 5.43 12.06
CA MET A 81 -7.48 6.18 11.60
C MET A 81 -6.65 5.27 10.71
N ASN A 82 -6.39 5.70 9.48
CA ASN A 82 -5.59 4.94 8.53
C ASN A 82 -4.13 5.37 8.59
N PHE A 83 -3.24 4.38 8.71
CA PHE A 83 -1.81 4.54 8.60
C PHE A 83 -1.32 3.71 7.42
N GLU A 84 -0.58 4.33 6.54
CA GLU A 84 0.05 3.67 5.41
C GLU A 84 1.52 3.41 5.72
N LEU A 85 1.93 2.15 5.60
CA LEU A 85 3.32 1.75 5.82
C LEU A 85 4.03 1.71 4.47
N TRP A 86 4.92 2.67 4.26
CA TRP A 86 5.76 2.75 3.07
C TRP A 86 7.02 1.88 3.21
N PRO A 87 7.69 1.53 2.09
CA PRO A 87 9.03 0.98 2.15
C PRO A 87 9.99 1.89 2.93
N PHE A 88 11.13 1.36 3.33
CA PHE A 88 12.11 2.13 4.10
C PHE A 88 12.55 3.41 3.41
N SER A 89 12.71 4.47 4.16
CA SER A 89 13.48 5.64 3.75
C SER A 89 14.99 5.35 3.78
N ILE A 90 15.78 6.18 3.13
CA ILE A 90 17.25 6.10 3.18
C ILE A 90 17.77 6.17 4.64
N TYR A 91 17.13 6.97 5.48
CA TYR A 91 17.50 7.11 6.89
C TYR A 91 17.17 5.84 7.70
N GLU A 92 16.05 5.20 7.42
CA GLU A 92 15.69 3.93 8.08
C GLU A 92 16.63 2.81 7.66
N ILE A 93 17.03 2.74 6.39
CA ILE A 93 18.05 1.79 5.93
C ILE A 93 19.38 2.01 6.65
N ALA A 94 19.74 3.26 6.89
CA ALA A 94 20.94 3.63 7.64
C ALA A 94 20.80 3.45 9.17
N GLY A 95 19.65 3.00 9.67
CA GLY A 95 19.38 2.85 11.10
C GLY A 95 19.13 4.16 11.84
N LYS A 96 18.88 5.25 11.13
CA LYS A 96 18.71 6.61 11.68
C LYS A 96 17.28 7.15 11.54
N GLY A 97 16.32 6.30 11.23
CA GLY A 97 14.93 6.72 10.94
C GLY A 97 14.27 7.49 12.09
N LEU A 98 14.51 7.06 13.34
CA LEU A 98 13.93 7.71 14.52
C LEU A 98 14.62 9.03 14.90
N GLU A 99 15.81 9.30 14.38
CA GLU A 99 16.59 10.52 14.67
C GLU A 99 16.22 11.69 13.75
N GLN A 100 15.53 11.40 12.65
CA GLN A 100 15.18 12.37 11.64
C GLN A 100 13.84 13.03 11.93
N LYS A 101 13.81 14.35 11.85
CA LYS A 101 12.55 15.10 11.82
C LYS A 101 11.87 14.90 10.48
N PRO A 102 10.51 14.96 10.44
CA PRO A 102 9.79 14.95 9.17
C PRO A 102 10.35 16.01 8.22
N TYR A 103 10.55 15.64 6.96
CA TYR A 103 10.99 16.57 5.93
C TYR A 103 9.89 17.60 5.68
N LEU A 104 10.20 18.86 5.91
CA LEU A 104 9.36 19.99 5.50
C LEU A 104 10.10 20.71 4.37
N PRO A 105 9.47 20.84 3.19
CA PRO A 105 10.08 21.61 2.09
C PRO A 105 10.40 23.03 2.56
N SER A 106 11.64 23.43 2.40
CA SER A 106 12.09 24.80 2.69
C SER A 106 12.95 25.32 1.52
N PHE A 107 12.92 26.64 1.31
CA PHE A 107 13.76 27.26 0.28
C PHE A 107 15.24 27.38 0.70
N SER A 108 15.56 27.08 1.95
CA SER A 108 16.94 27.02 2.43
C SER A 108 17.50 25.61 2.23
N LEU A 109 18.53 25.48 1.41
CA LEU A 109 19.32 24.26 1.34
C LEU A 109 20.06 24.11 2.68
N SER A 110 19.68 23.10 3.48
CA SER A 110 20.48 22.78 4.66
C SER A 110 21.79 22.15 4.19
N SER A 111 22.90 22.74 4.58
CA SER A 111 24.25 22.27 4.26
C SER A 111 24.62 20.92 4.88
N ASN A 112 23.73 20.32 5.66
CA ASN A 112 23.96 19.08 6.41
C ASN A 112 23.32 17.83 5.82
N LEU A 113 22.82 17.90 4.59
CA LEU A 113 22.38 16.69 3.89
C LEU A 113 23.62 15.86 3.52
N PRO A 114 23.66 14.57 3.83
CA PRO A 114 24.70 13.72 3.27
C PRO A 114 24.59 13.80 1.75
N ILE A 115 25.62 14.34 1.11
CA ILE A 115 25.72 14.34 -0.35
C ILE A 115 25.99 12.90 -0.72
N LEU A 116 24.93 12.17 -1.10
CA LEU A 116 25.09 10.87 -1.74
C LEU A 116 25.65 11.12 -3.14
N ASP A 117 26.65 10.34 -3.52
CA ASP A 117 27.07 10.28 -4.92
C ASP A 117 25.82 9.99 -5.79
N PRO A 118 25.64 10.68 -6.92
CA PRO A 118 24.55 10.37 -7.84
C PRO A 118 24.46 8.89 -8.20
N ALA A 119 25.59 8.20 -8.37
CA ALA A 119 25.63 6.77 -8.63
C ALA A 119 25.03 5.95 -7.47
N ASP A 120 25.38 6.27 -6.23
CA ASP A 120 24.84 5.60 -5.04
C ASP A 120 23.33 5.86 -4.88
N THR A 121 22.90 7.08 -5.19
CA THR A 121 21.47 7.44 -5.18
C THR A 121 20.69 6.60 -6.19
N TRP A 122 21.16 6.51 -7.42
CA TRP A 122 20.51 5.70 -8.45
C TRP A 122 20.57 4.21 -8.16
N ASN A 123 21.66 3.72 -7.61
CA ASN A 123 21.77 2.34 -7.14
C ASN A 123 20.74 2.05 -6.03
N ALA A 124 20.59 2.95 -5.05
CA ALA A 124 19.60 2.80 -4.00
C ALA A 124 18.16 2.79 -4.56
N VAL A 125 17.84 3.68 -5.50
CA VAL A 125 16.53 3.70 -6.19
C VAL A 125 16.29 2.41 -6.95
N PHE A 126 17.28 1.92 -7.71
CA PHE A 126 17.18 0.67 -8.47
C PHE A 126 17.08 -0.57 -7.56
N GLN A 127 17.80 -0.57 -6.45
CA GLN A 127 17.73 -1.65 -5.47
C GLN A 127 16.36 -1.73 -4.76
N GLY A 128 15.64 -0.61 -4.68
CA GLY A 128 14.40 -0.51 -3.93
C GLY A 128 14.62 -0.46 -2.42
N PHE A 129 13.57 -0.09 -1.71
CA PHE A 129 13.62 0.16 -0.26
C PHE A 129 12.81 -0.84 0.55
N TRP A 130 12.58 -2.04 0.00
CA TRP A 130 11.92 -3.13 0.69
C TRP A 130 12.84 -3.76 1.72
N PRO A 131 12.34 -4.09 2.95
CA PRO A 131 13.16 -4.68 4.00
C PRO A 131 13.91 -5.95 3.55
N GLU A 132 13.23 -6.80 2.79
CA GLU A 132 13.74 -8.07 2.28
C GLU A 132 14.91 -7.89 1.31
N LEU A 133 14.96 -6.76 0.61
CA LEU A 133 15.97 -6.50 -0.42
C LEU A 133 17.28 -5.93 0.12
N LYS A 134 17.35 -5.61 1.41
CA LYS A 134 18.53 -4.98 2.02
C LYS A 134 19.83 -5.78 1.82
N LYS A 135 19.74 -7.11 1.75
CA LYS A 135 20.90 -8.01 1.56
C LYS A 135 20.75 -8.90 0.33
N ALA A 136 19.77 -8.62 -0.52
CA ALA A 136 19.47 -9.44 -1.68
C ALA A 136 20.51 -9.26 -2.79
N THR A 137 20.87 -10.35 -3.44
CA THR A 137 21.61 -10.35 -4.69
C THR A 137 20.76 -9.75 -5.82
N GLU A 138 21.38 -9.42 -6.94
CA GLU A 138 20.68 -8.91 -8.12
C GLU A 138 19.63 -9.90 -8.64
N THR A 139 19.96 -11.19 -8.63
CA THR A 139 19.05 -12.27 -9.04
C THR A 139 17.83 -12.38 -8.12
N GLU A 140 18.05 -12.40 -6.81
CA GLU A 140 16.97 -12.45 -5.81
C GLU A 140 16.06 -11.22 -5.90
N ARG A 141 16.64 -10.04 -6.13
CA ARG A 141 15.89 -8.80 -6.35
C ARG A 141 15.02 -8.87 -7.60
N SER A 142 15.58 -9.37 -8.70
CA SER A 142 14.83 -9.56 -9.95
C SER A 142 13.64 -10.51 -9.74
N TRP A 143 13.84 -11.61 -9.03
CA TRP A 143 12.76 -12.54 -8.70
C TRP A 143 11.72 -11.92 -7.77
N PHE A 144 12.15 -11.14 -6.78
CA PHE A 144 11.24 -10.45 -5.86
C PHE A 144 10.31 -9.49 -6.63
N PHE A 145 10.86 -8.61 -7.46
CA PHE A 145 10.04 -7.65 -8.20
C PHE A 145 9.13 -8.33 -9.23
N ARG A 146 9.60 -9.40 -9.88
CA ARG A 146 8.75 -10.19 -10.76
C ARG A 146 7.56 -10.78 -10.01
N SER A 147 7.83 -11.43 -8.90
CA SER A 147 6.77 -12.00 -8.03
C SER A 147 5.82 -10.92 -7.51
N LEU A 148 6.33 -9.74 -7.17
CA LEU A 148 5.50 -8.62 -6.72
C LEU A 148 4.54 -8.16 -7.81
N VAL A 149 5.01 -8.01 -9.05
CA VAL A 149 4.16 -7.64 -10.21
C VAL A 149 3.14 -8.74 -10.49
N ASP A 150 3.53 -10.00 -10.51
CA ASP A 150 2.63 -11.14 -10.74
C ASP A 150 1.54 -11.22 -9.67
N LEU A 151 1.90 -11.02 -8.39
CA LEU A 151 0.94 -10.98 -7.28
C LEU A 151 0.01 -9.78 -7.39
N TYR A 152 0.54 -8.59 -7.72
CA TYR A 152 -0.27 -7.40 -7.92
C TYR A 152 -1.30 -7.60 -9.04
N LEU A 153 -0.87 -8.11 -10.19
CA LEU A 153 -1.75 -8.38 -11.33
C LEU A 153 -2.81 -9.44 -10.98
N SER A 154 -2.41 -10.54 -10.35
CA SER A 154 -3.30 -11.68 -10.08
C SER A 154 -4.28 -11.46 -8.93
N ARG A 155 -3.91 -10.68 -7.92
CA ARG A 155 -4.73 -10.48 -6.70
C ARG A 155 -5.42 -9.13 -6.67
N ASP A 156 -4.64 -8.05 -6.80
CA ASP A 156 -5.18 -6.71 -6.57
C ASP A 156 -5.91 -6.18 -7.80
N VAL A 157 -5.32 -6.35 -8.97
CA VAL A 157 -5.91 -5.89 -10.23
C VAL A 157 -7.15 -6.71 -10.60
N ARG A 158 -7.10 -8.04 -10.46
CA ARG A 158 -8.26 -8.91 -10.75
C ARG A 158 -9.44 -8.71 -9.81
N SER A 159 -9.19 -8.36 -8.55
CA SER A 159 -10.25 -8.08 -7.59
C SER A 159 -11.00 -6.77 -7.89
N LEU A 160 -10.39 -5.89 -8.69
CA LEU A 160 -11.00 -4.63 -9.09
C LEU A 160 -11.88 -4.83 -10.32
N SER A 161 -13.18 -4.65 -10.14
CA SER A 161 -14.14 -4.69 -11.26
C SER A 161 -13.71 -3.69 -12.36
N GLY A 162 -13.48 -4.21 -13.55
CA GLY A 162 -13.30 -3.40 -14.75
C GLY A 162 -11.92 -3.43 -15.40
N ILE A 163 -11.02 -4.34 -15.03
CA ILE A 163 -9.85 -4.66 -15.84
C ILE A 163 -10.08 -6.07 -16.42
N GLU A 164 -10.64 -6.12 -17.61
CA GLU A 164 -10.87 -7.36 -18.35
C GLU A 164 -9.67 -7.73 -19.24
N LYS A 165 -8.83 -6.72 -19.55
CA LYS A 165 -7.71 -6.81 -20.48
C LYS A 165 -6.40 -6.78 -19.71
N PHE A 166 -5.99 -7.93 -19.17
CA PHE A 166 -4.79 -8.03 -18.33
C PHE A 166 -3.50 -7.78 -19.11
N ASP A 167 -3.39 -8.29 -20.35
CA ASP A 167 -2.20 -8.12 -21.17
C ASP A 167 -1.97 -6.65 -21.53
N GLU A 168 -3.05 -5.92 -21.85
CA GLU A 168 -2.96 -4.49 -22.11
C GLU A 168 -2.65 -3.70 -20.82
N PHE A 169 -3.14 -4.16 -19.65
CA PHE A 169 -2.79 -3.52 -18.38
C PHE A 169 -1.32 -3.74 -18.02
N GLU A 170 -0.76 -4.92 -18.24
CA GLU A 170 0.68 -5.18 -18.09
C GLU A 170 1.50 -4.30 -19.04
N LYS A 171 1.11 -4.23 -20.31
CA LYS A 171 1.72 -3.33 -21.28
C LYS A 171 1.64 -1.87 -20.85
N PHE A 172 0.52 -1.46 -20.26
CA PHE A 172 0.37 -0.12 -19.66
C PHE A 172 1.37 0.10 -18.54
N LEU A 173 1.56 -0.83 -17.59
CA LEU A 173 2.55 -0.71 -16.51
C LEU A 173 3.97 -0.56 -17.08
N ILE A 174 4.35 -1.34 -18.07
CA ILE A 174 5.65 -1.23 -18.74
C ILE A 174 5.79 0.14 -19.42
N THR A 175 4.72 0.61 -20.07
CA THR A 175 4.71 1.90 -20.78
C THR A 175 4.91 3.07 -19.82
N ILE A 176 4.24 3.07 -18.66
CA ILE A 176 4.42 4.14 -17.66
C ILE A 176 5.76 4.03 -16.93
N ALA A 177 6.28 2.82 -16.68
CA ALA A 177 7.59 2.63 -16.08
C ALA A 177 8.73 3.25 -16.93
N ARG A 178 8.61 3.19 -18.27
CA ARG A 178 9.56 3.85 -19.19
C ARG A 178 9.45 5.37 -19.19
N ARG A 179 8.39 5.94 -18.59
CA ARG A 179 8.10 7.38 -18.54
C ARG A 179 8.24 7.98 -17.14
N VAL A 180 8.93 7.31 -16.26
CA VAL A 180 9.22 7.85 -14.92
C VAL A 180 9.93 9.20 -15.05
N SER A 181 9.49 10.17 -14.24
CA SER A 181 10.00 11.56 -14.24
C SER A 181 9.72 12.36 -15.52
N GLN A 182 8.80 11.90 -16.37
CA GLN A 182 8.37 12.62 -17.57
C GLN A 182 6.97 13.19 -17.41
N GLU A 183 6.62 14.14 -18.30
CA GLU A 183 5.27 14.67 -18.40
C GLU A 183 4.28 13.55 -18.79
N LEU A 184 3.18 13.46 -18.05
CA LEU A 184 2.15 12.47 -18.29
C LEU A 184 1.26 12.87 -19.48
N ARG A 185 1.40 12.16 -20.61
CA ARG A 185 0.63 12.39 -21.84
C ARG A 185 -0.29 11.21 -22.12
N LEU A 186 -1.54 11.34 -21.68
CA LEU A 186 -2.53 10.25 -21.74
C LEU A 186 -2.78 9.73 -23.17
N GLN A 187 -2.76 10.63 -24.17
CA GLN A 187 -2.98 10.26 -25.58
C GLN A 187 -1.87 9.35 -26.11
N GLU A 188 -0.62 9.66 -25.81
CA GLU A 188 0.54 8.88 -26.24
C GLU A 188 0.54 7.50 -25.60
N ILE A 189 0.24 7.43 -24.30
CA ILE A 189 0.11 6.17 -23.57
C ILE A 189 -1.03 5.33 -24.16
N ALA A 190 -2.18 5.92 -24.40
CA ALA A 190 -3.34 5.26 -24.98
C ALA A 190 -3.02 4.63 -26.35
N LYS A 191 -2.34 5.39 -27.20
CA LYS A 191 -1.91 4.93 -28.52
C LYS A 191 -0.91 3.79 -28.44
N GLU A 192 0.08 3.88 -27.57
CA GLU A 192 1.12 2.86 -27.42
C GLU A 192 0.56 1.56 -26.84
N VAL A 193 -0.31 1.65 -25.84
CA VAL A 193 -0.95 0.49 -25.21
C VAL A 193 -2.01 -0.14 -26.10
N GLY A 194 -2.70 0.66 -26.93
CA GLY A 194 -3.80 0.20 -27.78
C GLY A 194 -5.17 0.28 -27.10
N VAL A 195 -5.35 1.22 -26.17
CA VAL A 195 -6.61 1.41 -25.41
C VAL A 195 -7.09 2.85 -25.50
N SER A 196 -8.32 3.12 -25.00
CA SER A 196 -8.86 4.48 -24.98
C SER A 196 -8.20 5.34 -23.88
N GLN A 197 -8.18 6.65 -24.08
CA GLN A 197 -7.71 7.61 -23.08
C GLN A 197 -8.45 7.51 -21.73
N PRO A 198 -9.78 7.39 -21.69
CA PRO A 198 -10.50 7.13 -20.44
C PRO A 198 -10.03 5.85 -19.72
N THR A 199 -9.70 4.80 -20.48
CA THR A 199 -9.15 3.56 -19.92
C THR A 199 -7.81 3.81 -19.26
N VAL A 200 -6.88 4.53 -19.92
CA VAL A 200 -5.59 4.94 -19.33
C VAL A 200 -5.79 5.72 -18.05
N LYS A 201 -6.69 6.72 -18.05
CA LYS A 201 -6.98 7.53 -16.86
C LYS A 201 -7.47 6.68 -15.70
N ARG A 202 -8.36 5.72 -15.96
CA ARG A 202 -8.84 4.78 -14.94
C ARG A 202 -7.72 3.89 -14.42
N TRP A 203 -6.89 3.35 -15.29
CA TRP A 203 -5.76 2.50 -14.91
C TRP A 203 -4.69 3.24 -14.11
N LEU A 204 -4.41 4.49 -14.44
CA LEU A 204 -3.56 5.37 -13.63
C LEU A 204 -4.11 5.55 -12.21
N SER A 205 -5.41 5.79 -12.08
CA SER A 205 -6.04 5.93 -10.76
C SER A 205 -5.94 4.64 -9.95
N ILE A 206 -6.07 3.48 -10.57
CA ILE A 206 -5.90 2.17 -9.93
C ILE A 206 -4.44 1.99 -9.47
N ALA A 207 -3.48 2.24 -10.37
CA ALA A 207 -2.06 2.10 -10.06
C ALA A 207 -1.59 3.09 -8.97
N GLU A 208 -2.12 4.31 -8.95
CA GLU A 208 -1.88 5.31 -7.89
C GLU A 208 -2.50 4.88 -6.57
N ALA A 209 -3.75 4.46 -6.57
CA ALA A 209 -4.46 4.01 -5.36
C ALA A 209 -3.85 2.74 -4.73
N SER A 210 -3.29 1.86 -5.55
CA SER A 210 -2.56 0.67 -5.09
C SER A 210 -1.11 0.92 -4.68
N GLY A 211 -0.60 2.15 -4.87
CA GLY A 211 0.77 2.53 -4.48
C GLY A 211 1.86 2.07 -5.45
N ILE A 212 1.50 1.56 -6.63
CA ILE A 212 2.47 1.16 -7.68
C ILE A 212 3.13 2.37 -8.33
N ILE A 213 2.37 3.45 -8.49
CA ILE A 213 2.87 4.73 -9.01
C ILE A 213 2.53 5.86 -8.05
N HIS A 214 3.27 6.95 -8.16
CA HIS A 214 2.94 8.22 -7.55
C HIS A 214 2.85 9.30 -8.64
N LEU A 215 1.72 10.00 -8.72
CA LEU A 215 1.53 11.09 -9.66
C LEU A 215 1.93 12.41 -8.99
N LEU A 216 3.08 12.94 -9.38
CA LEU A 216 3.52 14.24 -8.93
C LEU A 216 2.66 15.33 -9.60
N ARG A 217 1.82 15.99 -8.82
CA ARG A 217 0.95 17.05 -9.31
C ARG A 217 1.70 18.38 -9.32
N PRO A 218 1.40 19.29 -10.30
CA PRO A 218 2.01 20.61 -10.29
C PRO A 218 1.64 21.35 -9.00
N TYR A 219 2.64 22.04 -8.46
CA TYR A 219 2.39 22.96 -7.34
C TYR A 219 1.62 24.18 -7.87
N ALA A 220 0.41 24.37 -7.38
CA ALA A 220 -0.39 25.55 -7.66
C ALA A 220 -0.52 26.36 -6.38
N HIS A 221 -0.11 27.62 -6.42
CA HIS A 221 -0.48 28.60 -5.42
C HIS A 221 -1.92 29.04 -5.75
N ASN A 222 -2.87 28.74 -4.85
CA ASN A 222 -4.17 29.38 -4.85
C ASN A 222 -4.08 30.72 -4.15
#